data_8dd1a4b04db173c25e30c8c173ea8c5c
#
_entry.id   8dd1a4b04db173c25e30c8c173ea8c5c
#
_cell.length_a   1.000
_cell.length_b   1.000
_cell.length_c   1.000
_cell.angle_alpha   90.00
_cell.angle_beta   90.00
_cell.angle_gamma   90.00
#
_symmetry.space_group_name_H-M   'P 1'
#
loop_
_entity.id
_entity.type
_entity.pdbx_description
1 polymer ?
#
loop_
_entity_poly.entity_id
_entity_poly.type
_entity_poly.pdbx_seq_one_letter_code
_entity_poly.pdbx_strand_id
1 'polypeptide(L)'
;MDEKEITPMLERISVNWEHFVESSDLGAHTAAMVELGMLAEKHIYFRLLYTRCFGCISVNGFDQAEIQAIALDLKEFAKQFSETRKQVEKFLECVLDVDSAGREPQKQAAKNYHHDQPRDPELFRFEPIPLSFEPVEPGRCAPVLYSSAVRDMIDYSLRSCVERGVTVRRCKNCGRWFPQTGRVSAEYCERPVKYGCLLYTSDA
;
A
#
# COMPACT_ATOMS: atom_id res chain seq x y z
N MET A 1 0.19 -11.05 -7.50
CA MET A 1 1.29 -10.56 -8.36
C MET A 1 2.55 -10.65 -7.52
N ASP A 2 3.62 -11.15 -8.08
CA ASP A 2 4.90 -11.31 -7.38
C ASP A 2 5.70 -10.01 -7.50
N GLU A 3 6.65 -9.76 -6.57
CA GLU A 3 7.58 -8.64 -6.62
C GLU A 3 8.35 -8.58 -7.94
N LYS A 4 8.73 -9.77 -8.45
CA LYS A 4 9.40 -9.91 -9.75
C LYS A 4 8.59 -9.40 -10.94
N GLU A 5 7.27 -9.28 -10.80
CA GLU A 5 6.38 -8.73 -11.82
C GLU A 5 6.12 -7.24 -11.60
N ILE A 6 5.98 -6.83 -10.33
CA ILE A 6 5.62 -5.45 -9.97
C ILE A 6 6.77 -4.48 -10.21
N THR A 7 7.98 -4.81 -9.77
CA THR A 7 9.14 -3.92 -9.87
C THR A 7 9.43 -3.48 -11.31
N PRO A 8 9.53 -4.40 -12.30
CA PRO A 8 9.73 -3.98 -13.70
C PRO A 8 8.56 -3.15 -14.28
N MET A 9 7.32 -3.39 -13.82
CA MET A 9 6.19 -2.57 -14.24
C MET A 9 6.30 -1.14 -13.69
N LEU A 10 6.63 -0.98 -12.41
CA LEU A 10 6.81 0.34 -11.79
C LEU A 10 7.94 1.13 -12.46
N GLU A 11 9.04 0.47 -12.79
CA GLU A 11 10.15 1.09 -13.52
C GLU A 11 9.70 1.58 -14.91
N ARG A 12 8.99 0.77 -15.68
CA ARG A 12 8.47 1.19 -17.00
C ARG A 12 7.45 2.31 -16.90
N ILE A 13 6.54 2.25 -15.93
CA ILE A 13 5.57 3.32 -15.67
C ILE A 13 6.30 4.62 -15.39
N SER A 14 7.32 4.60 -14.53
CA SER A 14 8.12 5.76 -14.17
C SER A 14 8.83 6.35 -15.40
N VAL A 15 9.50 5.54 -16.20
CA VAL A 15 10.21 5.97 -17.43
C VAL A 15 9.24 6.55 -18.44
N ASN A 16 8.10 5.90 -18.70
CA ASN A 16 7.12 6.40 -19.64
C ASN A 16 6.48 7.71 -19.17
N TRP A 17 6.24 7.84 -17.88
CA TRP A 17 5.71 9.08 -17.31
C TRP A 17 6.72 10.24 -17.40
N GLU A 18 8.00 10.00 -17.09
CA GLU A 18 9.06 10.98 -17.29
C GLU A 18 9.16 11.44 -18.76
N HIS A 19 9.13 10.48 -19.68
CA HIS A 19 9.15 10.79 -21.13
C HIS A 19 7.94 11.65 -21.54
N PHE A 20 6.76 11.37 -21.03
CA PHE A 20 5.58 12.20 -21.24
C PHE A 20 5.77 13.63 -20.71
N VAL A 21 6.33 13.78 -19.49
CA VAL A 21 6.60 15.09 -18.88
C VAL A 21 7.57 15.92 -19.73
N GLU A 22 8.62 15.29 -20.30
CA GLU A 22 9.67 15.96 -21.06
C GLU A 22 9.25 16.29 -22.50
N SER A 23 8.51 15.40 -23.15
CA SER A 23 8.23 15.49 -24.60
C SER A 23 6.76 15.71 -24.95
N SER A 24 5.86 15.65 -23.94
CA SER A 24 4.39 15.64 -24.14
C SER A 24 3.92 14.47 -25.05
N ASP A 25 4.66 13.36 -25.06
CA ASP A 25 4.33 12.17 -25.83
C ASP A 25 3.12 11.44 -25.24
N LEU A 26 1.98 11.58 -25.90
CA LEU A 26 0.75 10.90 -25.51
C LEU A 26 0.84 9.37 -25.62
N GLY A 27 1.74 8.83 -26.44
CA GLY A 27 2.01 7.40 -26.51
C GLY A 27 2.64 6.89 -25.20
N ALA A 28 3.65 7.59 -24.69
CA ALA A 28 4.30 7.29 -23.42
C ALA A 28 3.30 7.43 -22.25
N HIS A 29 2.48 8.49 -22.24
CA HIS A 29 1.41 8.66 -21.26
C HIS A 29 0.44 7.48 -21.27
N THR A 30 -0.03 7.08 -22.46
CA THR A 30 -0.97 5.95 -22.60
C THR A 30 -0.35 4.65 -22.12
N ALA A 31 0.92 4.38 -22.44
CA ALA A 31 1.62 3.19 -21.99
C ALA A 31 1.73 3.14 -20.46
N ALA A 32 2.12 4.26 -19.82
CA ALA A 32 2.17 4.36 -18.35
C ALA A 32 0.80 4.11 -17.72
N MET A 33 -0.25 4.69 -18.29
CA MET A 33 -1.62 4.55 -17.78
C MET A 33 -2.16 3.13 -17.90
N VAL A 34 -1.87 2.42 -19.00
CA VAL A 34 -2.27 1.01 -19.18
C VAL A 34 -1.60 0.12 -18.13
N GLU A 35 -0.29 0.24 -17.93
CA GLU A 35 0.43 -0.55 -16.94
C GLU A 35 -0.01 -0.21 -15.50
N LEU A 36 -0.19 1.08 -15.19
CA LEU A 36 -0.69 1.50 -13.88
C LEU A 36 -2.12 1.00 -13.65
N GLY A 37 -2.97 0.97 -14.68
CA GLY A 37 -4.31 0.38 -14.64
C GLY A 37 -4.28 -1.10 -14.27
N MET A 38 -3.37 -1.87 -14.85
CA MET A 38 -3.17 -3.29 -14.49
C MET A 38 -2.78 -3.49 -13.01
N LEU A 39 -1.97 -2.59 -12.45
CA LEU A 39 -1.64 -2.59 -11.02
C LEU A 39 -2.84 -2.16 -10.17
N ALA A 40 -3.61 -1.17 -10.63
CA ALA A 40 -4.78 -0.64 -9.95
C ALA A 40 -5.91 -1.68 -9.77
N GLU A 41 -6.04 -2.60 -10.71
CA GLU A 41 -6.97 -3.74 -10.58
C GLU A 41 -6.59 -4.69 -9.42
N LYS A 42 -5.31 -4.72 -9.07
CA LYS A 42 -4.78 -5.67 -8.08
C LYS A 42 -4.69 -5.07 -6.67
N HIS A 43 -4.52 -3.75 -6.56
CA HIS A 43 -4.28 -3.12 -5.27
C HIS A 43 -4.83 -1.70 -5.17
N ILE A 44 -5.46 -1.40 -4.03
CA ILE A 44 -6.12 -0.11 -3.78
C ILE A 44 -5.17 1.09 -3.89
N TYR A 45 -3.91 0.97 -3.45
CA TYR A 45 -2.95 2.07 -3.53
C TYR A 45 -2.64 2.47 -4.97
N PHE A 46 -2.47 1.50 -5.85
CA PHE A 46 -2.29 1.78 -7.28
C PHE A 46 -3.56 2.31 -7.93
N ARG A 47 -4.75 1.93 -7.43
CA ARG A 47 -6.02 2.52 -7.89
C ARG A 47 -6.11 4.00 -7.55
N LEU A 48 -5.72 4.40 -6.35
CA LEU A 48 -5.70 5.81 -5.95
C LEU A 48 -4.68 6.60 -6.78
N LEU A 49 -3.49 6.05 -7.00
CA LEU A 49 -2.48 6.66 -7.86
C LEU A 49 -2.97 6.78 -9.31
N TYR A 50 -3.59 5.75 -9.86
CA TYR A 50 -4.20 5.76 -11.18
C TYR A 50 -5.26 6.86 -11.30
N THR A 51 -6.16 6.97 -10.33
CA THR A 51 -7.19 8.02 -10.31
C THR A 51 -6.57 9.41 -10.26
N ARG A 52 -5.50 9.60 -9.50
CA ARG A 52 -4.76 10.86 -9.46
C ARG A 52 -4.12 11.19 -10.80
N CYS A 53 -3.46 10.24 -11.44
CA CYS A 53 -2.85 10.43 -12.76
C CYS A 53 -3.88 10.84 -13.83
N PHE A 54 -5.09 10.27 -13.79
CA PHE A 54 -6.17 10.71 -14.67
C PHE A 54 -6.72 12.08 -14.31
N GLY A 55 -6.74 12.44 -13.03
CA GLY A 55 -7.20 13.74 -12.56
C GLY A 55 -6.33 14.92 -13.06
N CYS A 56 -5.07 14.66 -13.39
CA CYS A 56 -4.20 15.68 -13.99
C CYS A 56 -4.61 16.10 -15.41
N ILE A 57 -5.48 15.33 -16.06
CA ILE A 57 -6.01 15.66 -17.38
C ILE A 57 -7.34 16.39 -17.17
N SER A 58 -7.27 17.71 -17.05
CA SER A 58 -8.46 18.55 -16.93
C SER A 58 -8.97 18.99 -18.31
N VAL A 59 -10.25 19.45 -18.34
CA VAL A 59 -10.86 20.06 -19.55
C VAL A 59 -10.09 21.30 -20.03
N ASN A 60 -9.31 21.92 -19.13
CA ASN A 60 -8.53 23.14 -19.40
C ASN A 60 -7.04 22.86 -19.75
N GLY A 61 -6.67 21.59 -19.88
CA GLY A 61 -5.30 21.16 -20.16
C GLY A 61 -4.63 20.42 -19.01
N PHE A 62 -3.33 20.15 -19.16
CA PHE A 62 -2.53 19.46 -18.15
C PHE A 62 -2.05 20.41 -17.08
N ASP A 63 -2.18 20.05 -15.82
CA ASP A 63 -1.47 20.69 -14.73
C ASP A 63 -0.01 20.19 -14.74
N GLN A 64 0.89 20.99 -15.30
CA GLN A 64 2.30 20.63 -15.44
C GLN A 64 3.00 20.41 -14.09
N ALA A 65 2.63 21.17 -13.07
CA ALA A 65 3.23 21.01 -11.74
C ALA A 65 2.84 19.68 -11.11
N GLU A 66 1.57 19.30 -11.24
CA GLU A 66 1.07 18.02 -10.73
C GLU A 66 1.64 16.84 -11.52
N ILE A 67 1.74 16.93 -12.84
CA ILE A 67 2.34 15.90 -13.70
C ILE A 67 3.81 15.65 -13.30
N GLN A 68 4.58 16.74 -13.06
CA GLN A 68 5.95 16.62 -12.58
C GLN A 68 6.04 16.00 -11.19
N ALA A 69 5.15 16.37 -10.27
CA ALA A 69 5.11 15.79 -8.93
C ALA A 69 4.81 14.30 -8.97
N ILE A 70 3.91 13.85 -9.84
CA ILE A 70 3.61 12.42 -10.04
C ILE A 70 4.83 11.69 -10.61
N ALA A 71 5.56 12.29 -11.56
CA ALA A 71 6.76 11.67 -12.14
C ALA A 71 7.82 11.40 -11.07
N LEU A 72 8.06 12.38 -10.18
CA LEU A 72 9.01 12.24 -9.08
C LEU A 72 8.57 11.18 -8.06
N ASP A 73 7.30 11.16 -7.70
CA ASP A 73 6.73 10.18 -6.75
C ASP A 73 6.82 8.74 -7.31
N LEU A 74 6.46 8.54 -8.57
CA LEU A 74 6.58 7.24 -9.24
C LEU A 74 8.02 6.74 -9.31
N LYS A 75 8.96 7.62 -9.65
CA LYS A 75 10.38 7.27 -9.73
C LYS A 75 10.96 6.88 -8.39
N GLU A 76 10.66 7.66 -7.35
CA GLU A 76 11.12 7.40 -6.00
C GLU A 76 10.50 6.11 -5.46
N PHE A 77 9.20 5.92 -5.63
CA PHE A 77 8.52 4.70 -5.20
C PHE A 77 9.02 3.44 -5.93
N ALA A 78 9.28 3.52 -7.24
CA ALA A 78 9.82 2.40 -8.00
C ALA A 78 11.18 1.95 -7.44
N LYS A 79 12.06 2.91 -7.08
CA LYS A 79 13.35 2.61 -6.47
C LYS A 79 13.25 1.99 -5.09
N GLN A 80 12.30 2.46 -4.27
CA GLN A 80 12.16 2.08 -2.86
C GLN A 80 11.17 0.93 -2.65
N PHE A 81 10.48 0.47 -3.69
CA PHE A 81 9.39 -0.50 -3.54
C PHE A 81 9.81 -1.78 -2.80
N SER A 82 10.94 -2.37 -3.19
CA SER A 82 11.43 -3.62 -2.57
C SER A 82 11.80 -3.41 -1.10
N GLU A 83 12.43 -2.28 -0.78
CA GLU A 83 12.79 -1.92 0.60
C GLU A 83 11.55 -1.63 1.44
N THR A 84 10.66 -0.77 0.93
CA THR A 84 9.38 -0.46 1.60
C THR A 84 8.58 -1.72 1.89
N ARG A 85 8.54 -2.66 0.95
CA ARG A 85 7.86 -3.93 1.15
C ARG A 85 8.46 -4.74 2.29
N LYS A 86 9.79 -4.86 2.36
CA LYS A 86 10.48 -5.55 3.47
C LYS A 86 10.18 -4.89 4.81
N GLN A 87 10.21 -3.56 4.85
CA GLN A 87 9.88 -2.78 6.04
C GLN A 87 8.42 -2.99 6.49
N VAL A 88 7.48 -3.03 5.54
CA VAL A 88 6.06 -3.34 5.83
C VAL A 88 5.92 -4.78 6.34
N GLU A 89 6.56 -5.76 5.70
CA GLU A 89 6.54 -7.14 6.17
C GLU A 89 7.09 -7.26 7.59
N LYS A 90 8.16 -6.56 7.92
CA LYS A 90 8.71 -6.49 9.26
C LYS A 90 7.73 -5.90 10.27
N PHE A 91 7.01 -4.83 9.88
CA PHE A 91 5.96 -4.26 10.72
C PHE A 91 4.81 -5.25 10.97
N LEU A 92 4.36 -5.94 9.92
CA LEU A 92 3.32 -6.97 10.06
C LEU A 92 3.76 -8.06 11.04
N GLU A 93 4.99 -8.56 10.92
CA GLU A 93 5.56 -9.60 11.80
C GLU A 93 5.72 -9.14 13.25
N CYS A 94 6.23 -7.94 13.47
CA CYS A 94 6.54 -7.46 14.81
C CYS A 94 5.33 -6.92 15.57
N VAL A 95 4.32 -6.37 14.86
CA VAL A 95 3.23 -5.60 15.49
C VAL A 95 1.86 -6.23 15.27
N LEU A 96 1.58 -6.74 14.07
CA LEU A 96 0.23 -7.17 13.70
C LEU A 96 0.05 -8.68 13.69
N ASP A 97 1.12 -9.47 13.64
CA ASP A 97 1.02 -10.92 13.57
C ASP A 97 0.50 -11.53 14.88
N VAL A 98 -0.60 -12.28 14.79
CA VAL A 98 -1.24 -12.97 15.93
C VAL A 98 -0.27 -13.94 16.61
N ASP A 99 0.58 -14.62 15.85
CA ASP A 99 1.49 -15.62 16.39
C ASP A 99 2.66 -14.98 17.14
N SER A 100 3.04 -13.76 16.76
CA SER A 100 4.03 -12.95 17.46
C SER A 100 3.42 -12.19 18.65
N ALA A 101 2.18 -11.72 18.54
CA ALA A 101 1.45 -10.98 19.58
C ALA A 101 1.08 -11.84 20.81
N GLY A 102 1.21 -13.17 20.73
CA GLY A 102 1.09 -14.06 21.90
C GLY A 102 2.11 -13.78 23.00
N ARG A 103 3.10 -12.94 22.75
CA ARG A 103 4.16 -12.54 23.69
C ARG A 103 3.92 -11.17 24.32
N GLU A 104 3.33 -10.23 23.57
CA GLU A 104 3.05 -8.88 24.06
C GLU A 104 1.73 -8.35 23.49
N PRO A 105 0.97 -7.48 24.23
CA PRO A 105 -0.17 -6.78 23.68
C PRO A 105 0.25 -5.94 22.45
N GLN A 106 -0.55 -5.94 21.39
CA GLN A 106 -0.26 -5.23 20.13
C GLN A 106 0.16 -3.76 20.33
N LYS A 107 -0.48 -3.06 21.29
CA LYS A 107 -0.13 -1.67 21.62
C LYS A 107 1.28 -1.54 22.18
N GLN A 108 1.74 -2.52 22.96
CA GLN A 108 3.10 -2.53 23.49
C GLN A 108 4.11 -2.86 22.40
N ALA A 109 3.80 -3.84 21.54
CA ALA A 109 4.62 -4.16 20.37
C ALA A 109 4.78 -2.96 19.42
N ALA A 110 3.69 -2.21 19.17
CA ALA A 110 3.74 -0.97 18.38
C ALA A 110 4.61 0.12 19.02
N LYS A 111 4.53 0.26 20.38
CA LYS A 111 5.36 1.22 21.12
C LYS A 111 6.85 0.84 21.04
N ASN A 112 7.17 -0.42 21.22
CA ASN A 112 8.55 -0.92 21.14
C ASN A 112 9.09 -0.71 19.71
N TYR A 113 8.31 -1.07 18.70
CA TYR A 113 8.65 -0.86 17.30
C TYR A 113 8.96 0.62 17.01
N HIS A 114 8.12 1.54 17.48
CA HIS A 114 8.34 2.98 17.30
C HIS A 114 9.58 3.49 18.04
N HIS A 115 9.89 2.93 19.20
CA HIS A 115 11.12 3.27 19.96
C HIS A 115 12.39 2.82 19.22
N ASP A 116 12.35 1.66 18.56
CA ASP A 116 13.52 1.09 17.87
C ASP A 116 13.72 1.66 16.46
N GLN A 117 12.67 2.19 15.86
CA GLN A 117 12.63 2.75 14.51
C GLN A 117 13.78 3.71 14.15
N PRO A 118 14.22 4.66 15.01
CA PRO A 118 15.33 5.56 14.66
C PRO A 118 16.68 4.87 14.55
N ARG A 119 16.81 3.67 15.14
CA ARG A 119 18.08 2.92 15.24
C ARG A 119 18.20 1.81 14.23
N ASP A 120 17.09 1.33 13.68
CA ASP A 120 17.04 0.23 12.75
C ASP A 120 16.49 0.69 11.38
N PRO A 121 17.34 0.75 10.34
CA PRO A 121 16.90 1.15 8.99
C PRO A 121 15.99 0.12 8.31
N GLU A 122 15.92 -1.12 8.81
CA GLU A 122 15.03 -2.14 8.29
C GLU A 122 13.57 -1.93 8.73
N LEU A 123 13.33 -1.05 9.71
CA LEU A 123 11.98 -0.75 10.18
C LEU A 123 11.33 0.32 9.32
N PHE A 124 10.03 0.14 9.07
CA PHE A 124 9.22 1.15 8.38
C PHE A 124 9.15 2.43 9.22
N ARG A 125 9.61 3.55 8.68
CA ARG A 125 9.59 4.85 9.35
C ARG A 125 8.24 5.51 9.17
N PHE A 126 7.59 5.82 10.30
CA PHE A 126 6.38 6.61 10.35
C PHE A 126 6.72 8.09 10.37
N GLU A 127 6.25 8.82 9.36
CA GLU A 127 6.47 10.25 9.21
C GLU A 127 5.18 11.05 9.45
N PRO A 128 5.25 12.37 9.71
CA PRO A 128 4.05 13.21 9.72
C PRO A 128 3.34 13.13 8.38
N ILE A 129 2.05 12.75 8.39
CA ILE A 129 1.22 12.70 7.17
C ILE A 129 0.15 13.80 7.22
N PRO A 130 -0.20 14.40 6.06
CA PRO A 130 -1.18 15.48 6.00
C PRO A 130 -2.60 14.91 6.17
N LEU A 131 -3.12 14.97 7.39
CA LEU A 131 -4.48 14.58 7.73
C LEU A 131 -5.33 15.83 8.03
N SER A 132 -6.48 15.91 7.42
CA SER A 132 -7.56 16.82 7.77
C SER A 132 -8.70 16.04 8.43
N PHE A 133 -9.58 16.73 9.15
CA PHE A 133 -10.78 16.14 9.73
C PHE A 133 -11.99 16.83 9.12
N GLU A 134 -12.66 16.14 8.22
CA GLU A 134 -13.67 16.75 7.36
C GLU A 134 -15.04 16.09 7.48
N PRO A 135 -16.12 16.87 7.29
CA PRO A 135 -17.46 16.32 7.16
C PRO A 135 -17.56 15.51 5.86
N VAL A 136 -17.82 14.21 5.99
CA VAL A 136 -18.00 13.29 4.84
C VAL A 136 -19.47 13.01 4.57
N GLU A 137 -20.32 13.14 5.59
CA GLU A 137 -21.78 13.00 5.54
C GLU A 137 -22.42 13.91 6.60
N PRO A 138 -23.71 14.24 6.50
CA PRO A 138 -24.40 15.01 7.54
C PRO A 138 -24.24 14.38 8.93
N GLY A 139 -23.59 15.12 9.86
CA GLY A 139 -23.33 14.68 11.22
C GLY A 139 -22.17 13.70 11.41
N ARG A 140 -21.40 13.40 10.37
CA ARG A 140 -20.21 12.55 10.45
C ARG A 140 -18.97 13.24 9.90
N CYS A 141 -17.92 13.26 10.71
CA CYS A 141 -16.59 13.69 10.28
C CYS A 141 -15.66 12.49 10.24
N ALA A 142 -14.72 12.50 9.31
CA ALA A 142 -13.70 11.47 9.18
C ALA A 142 -12.33 12.08 8.89
N PRO A 143 -11.24 11.39 9.25
CA PRO A 143 -9.91 11.79 8.82
C PRO A 143 -9.79 11.59 7.30
N VAL A 144 -9.33 12.63 6.61
CA VAL A 144 -9.08 12.64 5.17
C VAL A 144 -7.58 12.83 4.96
N LEU A 145 -6.96 11.91 4.24
CA LEU A 145 -5.54 11.98 3.90
C LEU A 145 -5.35 12.77 2.60
N TYR A 146 -4.72 13.92 2.70
CA TYR A 146 -4.28 14.72 1.55
C TYR A 146 -2.83 14.39 1.21
N SER A 147 -2.62 13.31 0.48
CA SER A 147 -1.30 12.93 0.03
C SER A 147 -1.32 12.46 -1.41
N SER A 148 -0.24 12.73 -2.08
CA SER A 148 0.07 12.25 -3.43
C SER A 148 1.05 11.07 -3.41
N ALA A 149 1.70 10.82 -2.29
CA ALA A 149 2.71 9.77 -2.16
C ALA A 149 2.10 8.43 -1.76
N VAL A 150 2.48 7.36 -2.46
CA VAL A 150 2.04 5.99 -2.13
C VAL A 150 2.52 5.60 -0.71
N ARG A 151 3.69 6.09 -0.31
CA ARG A 151 4.25 5.87 1.02
C ARG A 151 3.34 6.38 2.14
N ASP A 152 2.75 7.56 1.99
CA ASP A 152 1.84 8.13 3.00
C ASP A 152 0.55 7.30 3.13
N MET A 153 0.08 6.74 2.02
CA MET A 153 -1.08 5.83 2.03
C MET A 153 -0.76 4.53 2.77
N ILE A 154 0.45 4.00 2.60
CA ILE A 154 0.94 2.82 3.34
C ILE A 154 1.04 3.17 4.83
N ASP A 155 1.69 4.26 5.18
CA ASP A 155 1.86 4.76 6.55
C ASP A 155 0.49 4.88 7.26
N TYR A 156 -0.44 5.60 6.65
CA TYR A 156 -1.80 5.75 7.18
C TYR A 156 -2.52 4.40 7.38
N SER A 157 -2.35 3.48 6.44
CA SER A 157 -2.97 2.15 6.53
C SER A 157 -2.40 1.34 7.69
N LEU A 158 -1.09 1.37 7.90
CA LEU A 158 -0.44 0.66 9.01
C LEU A 158 -0.88 1.22 10.37
N ARG A 159 -0.92 2.56 10.52
CA ARG A 159 -1.46 3.22 11.73
C ARG A 159 -2.91 2.83 11.98
N SER A 160 -3.74 2.87 10.94
CA SER A 160 -5.15 2.49 11.03
C SER A 160 -5.35 1.02 11.43
N CYS A 161 -4.46 0.12 11.02
CA CYS A 161 -4.48 -1.27 11.47
C CYS A 161 -4.25 -1.37 12.98
N VAL A 162 -3.27 -0.65 13.52
CA VAL A 162 -3.00 -0.64 14.98
C VAL A 162 -4.15 0.00 15.76
N GLU A 163 -4.65 1.13 15.27
CA GLU A 163 -5.76 1.86 15.91
C GLU A 163 -7.01 1.00 16.03
N ARG A 164 -7.34 0.27 14.96
CA ARG A 164 -8.51 -0.62 14.89
C ARG A 164 -8.28 -2.00 15.51
N GLY A 165 -7.10 -2.27 16.03
CA GLY A 165 -6.75 -3.58 16.59
C GLY A 165 -6.75 -4.70 15.54
N VAL A 166 -6.45 -4.39 14.29
CA VAL A 166 -6.37 -5.39 13.21
C VAL A 166 -5.18 -6.30 13.46
N THR A 167 -5.43 -7.59 13.48
CA THR A 167 -4.39 -8.62 13.53
C THR A 167 -4.33 -9.38 12.21
N VAL A 168 -3.15 -9.86 11.87
CA VAL A 168 -2.90 -10.62 10.64
C VAL A 168 -2.21 -11.95 10.95
N ARG A 169 -2.25 -12.86 9.99
CA ARG A 169 -1.52 -14.14 10.05
C ARG A 169 -1.00 -14.50 8.67
N ARG A 170 0.12 -15.21 8.61
CA ARG A 170 0.56 -15.85 7.36
C ARG A 170 -0.24 -17.10 7.09
N CYS A 171 -0.86 -17.19 5.91
CA CYS A 171 -1.58 -18.38 5.46
C CYS A 171 -0.62 -19.57 5.32
N LYS A 172 -0.90 -20.68 6.00
CA LYS A 172 -0.04 -21.88 5.96
C LYS A 172 0.07 -22.52 4.57
N ASN A 173 -0.89 -22.24 3.67
CA ASN A 173 -0.88 -22.78 2.32
C ASN A 173 -0.13 -21.89 1.31
N CYS A 174 -0.44 -20.58 1.27
CA CYS A 174 0.14 -19.68 0.26
C CYS A 174 1.19 -18.69 0.80
N GLY A 175 1.49 -18.72 2.10
CA GLY A 175 2.48 -17.85 2.75
C GLY A 175 2.12 -16.36 2.80
N ARG A 176 0.98 -15.95 2.24
CA ARG A 176 0.56 -14.55 2.18
C ARG A 176 -0.14 -14.11 3.47
N TRP A 177 0.06 -12.86 3.84
CA TRP A 177 -0.64 -12.24 4.95
C TRP A 177 -2.14 -12.12 4.67
N PHE A 178 -2.96 -12.35 5.69
CA PHE A 178 -4.40 -12.13 5.65
C PHE A 178 -4.91 -11.65 7.01
N PRO A 179 -5.94 -10.77 7.04
CA PRO A 179 -6.49 -10.26 8.28
C PRO A 179 -7.30 -11.34 9.01
N GLN A 180 -7.22 -11.33 10.33
CA GLN A 180 -8.03 -12.17 11.21
C GLN A 180 -9.36 -11.46 11.50
N THR A 181 -10.30 -11.53 10.56
CA THR A 181 -11.61 -10.84 10.65
C THR A 181 -12.72 -11.67 11.28
N GLY A 182 -12.47 -12.97 11.46
CA GLY A 182 -13.44 -13.93 11.99
C GLY A 182 -12.89 -14.71 13.19
N ARG A 183 -12.60 -15.98 12.98
CA ARG A 183 -12.01 -16.82 14.02
C ARG A 183 -10.51 -16.54 14.12
N VAL A 184 -10.05 -16.14 15.30
CA VAL A 184 -8.60 -15.92 15.58
C VAL A 184 -7.77 -17.19 15.32
N SER A 185 -8.40 -18.36 15.25
CA SER A 185 -7.77 -19.65 14.93
C SER A 185 -7.65 -19.94 13.43
N ALA A 186 -8.13 -19.07 12.53
CA ALA A 186 -8.04 -19.32 11.09
C ALA A 186 -6.57 -19.33 10.63
N GLU A 187 -6.11 -20.46 10.12
CA GLU A 187 -4.73 -20.66 9.65
C GLU A 187 -4.60 -20.50 8.12
N TYR A 188 -5.71 -20.41 7.41
CA TYR A 188 -5.80 -20.36 5.96
C TYR A 188 -6.65 -19.18 5.52
N CYS A 189 -6.23 -18.50 4.44
CA CYS A 189 -6.98 -17.39 3.87
C CYS A 189 -8.10 -17.88 2.94
N GLU A 190 -9.14 -17.05 2.77
CA GLU A 190 -10.30 -17.31 1.90
C GLU A 190 -10.04 -17.01 0.41
N ARG A 191 -8.80 -16.94 -0.04
CA ARG A 191 -8.49 -16.63 -1.44
C ARG A 191 -8.90 -17.78 -2.37
N PRO A 192 -9.46 -17.47 -3.57
CA PRO A 192 -9.92 -18.51 -4.51
C PRO A 192 -8.84 -19.50 -4.92
N VAL A 193 -9.23 -20.75 -5.12
CA VAL A 193 -8.42 -21.96 -5.35
C VAL A 193 -7.45 -21.91 -6.54
N LYS A 194 -7.51 -20.89 -7.41
CA LYS A 194 -6.52 -20.77 -8.50
C LYS A 194 -5.08 -20.85 -7.99
N TYR A 195 -4.91 -20.78 -6.65
CA TYR A 195 -3.66 -20.92 -5.92
C TYR A 195 -3.78 -21.79 -4.64
N GLY A 196 -4.78 -22.65 -4.55
CA GLY A 196 -4.84 -23.72 -3.54
C GLY A 196 -5.20 -23.32 -2.11
N CYS A 197 -5.85 -22.18 -1.86
CA CYS A 197 -6.14 -21.75 -0.49
C CYS A 197 -7.52 -22.10 0.08
N LEU A 198 -8.46 -22.64 -0.72
CA LEU A 198 -9.81 -23.00 -0.24
C LEU A 198 -9.96 -24.47 0.13
N LEU A 199 -8.94 -25.14 0.61
CA LEU A 199 -9.04 -26.57 0.83
C LEU A 199 -9.64 -27.03 2.17
N TYR A 200 -9.93 -26.15 3.14
CA TYR A 200 -10.51 -26.61 4.43
C TYR A 200 -11.30 -25.53 5.15
N THR A 201 -12.50 -25.22 4.65
CA THR A 201 -13.52 -24.55 5.46
C THR A 201 -14.80 -25.40 5.63
N SER A 202 -14.80 -26.62 5.15
CA SER A 202 -15.88 -27.58 5.42
C SER A 202 -15.26 -28.76 6.16
N ASP A 203 -15.25 -28.72 7.44
CA ASP A 203 -15.49 -29.86 8.33
C ASP A 203 -15.08 -29.48 9.76
N ALA A 204 -16.02 -28.91 10.47
CA ALA A 204 -16.18 -29.12 11.91
C ALA A 204 -17.59 -28.72 12.31
#